data_edbfe3d9b2d0dacd88a310774c87c2d9
#
_entry.id   edbfe3d9b2d0dacd88a310774c87c2d9
#
_cell.length_a   1.000
_cell.length_b   1.000
_cell.length_c   1.000
_cell.angle_alpha   90.00
_cell.angle_beta   90.00
_cell.angle_gamma   90.00
#
_symmetry.space_group_name_H-M   'P 1'
#
loop_
_entity.id
_entity.type
_entity.pdbx_description
1 polymer ?
#
loop_
_entity_poly.entity_id
_entity_poly.type
_entity_poly.pdbx_seq_one_letter_code
_entity_poly.pdbx_strand_id
1 'polypeptide(L)'
;MSNEMHENHTQFSEEAWDELNVVMEAVREEINLTCRAFLNDDKEMAQRVAPLGMIITSLCNELKMHHVERLSNGNCGLEEGTVYTDILNSFNRIAAHCASAMVALLKSGDENPDMHIHDSKIYPSDSVEYYTYFKEYRQKYEIVKNEEHMRSMEPEEVE
;
A
#
# COMPACT_ATOMS: atom_id res chain seq x y z
N MET A 1 6.00 -5.33 -44.64
CA MET A 1 6.70 -5.13 -43.35
C MET A 1 5.62 -4.99 -42.31
N SER A 2 5.21 -6.11 -41.75
CA SER A 2 4.16 -6.18 -40.72
C SER A 2 4.74 -5.75 -39.40
N ASN A 3 4.20 -4.68 -38.83
CA ASN A 3 4.42 -4.29 -37.46
C ASN A 3 3.66 -5.31 -36.59
N GLU A 4 4.31 -6.38 -36.18
CA GLU A 4 3.85 -7.20 -35.07
C GLU A 4 4.11 -6.43 -33.78
N MET A 5 3.13 -5.62 -33.41
CA MET A 5 3.02 -5.16 -32.03
C MET A 5 2.70 -6.40 -31.20
N HIS A 6 3.73 -6.96 -30.57
CA HIS A 6 3.53 -7.85 -29.45
C HIS A 6 2.85 -7.04 -28.34
N GLU A 7 1.54 -7.14 -28.25
CA GLU A 7 0.81 -6.86 -27.04
C GLU A 7 1.22 -7.97 -26.05
N ASN A 8 2.28 -7.72 -25.31
CA ASN A 8 2.59 -8.52 -24.12
C ASN A 8 1.48 -8.26 -23.11
N HIS A 9 0.45 -9.11 -23.16
CA HIS A 9 -0.55 -9.17 -22.11
C HIS A 9 0.13 -9.77 -20.87
N THR A 10 0.67 -8.91 -20.03
CA THR A 10 1.12 -9.30 -18.70
C THR A 10 -0.10 -9.76 -17.92
N GLN A 11 -0.25 -11.07 -17.73
CA GLN A 11 -1.36 -11.66 -16.99
C GLN A 11 -0.88 -12.03 -15.60
N PHE A 12 -1.36 -11.30 -14.60
CA PHE A 12 -1.21 -11.72 -13.21
C PHE A 12 -2.15 -12.87 -12.89
N SER A 13 -1.76 -13.71 -11.93
CA SER A 13 -2.68 -14.72 -11.38
C SER A 13 -3.88 -14.04 -10.70
N GLU A 14 -4.98 -14.75 -10.57
CA GLU A 14 -6.18 -14.26 -9.89
C GLU A 14 -5.85 -13.82 -8.45
N GLU A 15 -5.06 -14.62 -7.73
CA GLU A 15 -4.57 -14.30 -6.40
C GLU A 15 -3.77 -12.97 -6.38
N ALA A 16 -2.85 -12.75 -7.35
CA ALA A 16 -2.08 -11.52 -7.43
C ALA A 16 -2.96 -10.30 -7.72
N TRP A 17 -4.04 -10.47 -8.52
CA TRP A 17 -5.01 -9.42 -8.75
C TRP A 17 -5.83 -9.08 -7.51
N ASP A 18 -6.27 -10.08 -6.75
CA ASP A 18 -7.01 -9.88 -5.51
C ASP A 18 -6.16 -9.12 -4.47
N GLU A 19 -4.91 -9.52 -4.32
CA GLU A 19 -3.95 -8.81 -3.47
C GLU A 19 -3.74 -7.36 -3.90
N LEU A 20 -3.52 -7.10 -5.19
CA LEU A 20 -3.35 -5.74 -5.73
C LEU A 20 -4.61 -4.89 -5.51
N ASN A 21 -5.80 -5.47 -5.63
CA ASN A 21 -7.06 -4.76 -5.43
C ASN A 21 -7.18 -4.24 -3.99
N VAL A 22 -6.76 -5.01 -2.98
CA VAL A 22 -6.77 -4.56 -1.58
C VAL A 22 -5.89 -3.32 -1.42
N VAL A 23 -4.67 -3.34 -1.95
CA VAL A 23 -3.77 -2.18 -1.86
C VAL A 23 -4.28 -0.99 -2.66
N MET A 24 -4.85 -1.21 -3.85
CA MET A 24 -5.45 -0.16 -4.68
C MET A 24 -6.57 0.57 -3.95
N GLU A 25 -7.44 -0.15 -3.23
CA GLU A 25 -8.52 0.47 -2.45
C GLU A 25 -7.95 1.31 -1.30
N ALA A 26 -6.91 0.83 -0.60
CA ALA A 26 -6.24 1.60 0.44
C ALA A 26 -5.59 2.88 -0.11
N VAL A 27 -4.88 2.80 -1.24
CA VAL A 27 -4.28 3.96 -1.92
C VAL A 27 -5.35 4.95 -2.39
N ARG A 28 -6.46 4.46 -2.93
CA ARG A 28 -7.59 5.30 -3.34
C ARG A 28 -8.17 6.07 -2.16
N GLU A 29 -8.35 5.42 -1.02
CA GLU A 29 -8.82 6.07 0.22
C GLU A 29 -7.82 7.14 0.68
N GLU A 30 -6.51 6.82 0.68
CA GLU A 30 -5.47 7.76 1.09
C GLU A 30 -5.44 9.02 0.23
N ILE A 31 -5.53 8.88 -1.09
CA ILE A 31 -5.61 10.02 -2.02
C ILE A 31 -6.85 10.87 -1.72
N ASN A 32 -8.01 10.22 -1.53
CA ASN A 32 -9.26 10.94 -1.23
C ASN A 32 -9.18 11.70 0.10
N LEU A 33 -8.62 11.08 1.15
CA LEU A 33 -8.40 11.74 2.44
C LEU A 33 -7.46 12.94 2.29
N THR A 34 -6.35 12.76 1.59
CA THR A 34 -5.35 13.80 1.32
C THR A 34 -5.97 15.00 0.58
N CYS A 35 -6.69 14.74 -0.50
CA CYS A 35 -7.36 15.79 -1.27
C CYS A 35 -8.39 16.55 -0.44
N ARG A 36 -9.22 15.84 0.30
CA ARG A 36 -10.28 16.45 1.13
C ARG A 36 -9.70 17.24 2.30
N ALA A 37 -8.68 16.70 2.97
CA ALA A 37 -8.00 17.41 4.03
C ALA A 37 -7.39 18.71 3.54
N PHE A 38 -6.74 18.67 2.37
CA PHE A 38 -6.10 19.84 1.76
C PHE A 38 -7.13 20.89 1.33
N LEU A 39 -8.21 20.49 0.65
CA LEU A 39 -9.24 21.41 0.14
C LEU A 39 -10.04 22.10 1.24
N ASN A 40 -10.20 21.45 2.38
CA ASN A 40 -11.00 21.97 3.51
C ASN A 40 -10.15 22.51 4.67
N ASP A 41 -8.82 22.50 4.55
CA ASP A 41 -7.89 22.80 5.65
C ASP A 41 -8.20 21.96 6.92
N ASP A 42 -8.58 20.70 6.71
CA ASP A 42 -9.01 19.79 7.78
C ASP A 42 -7.83 19.02 8.36
N LYS A 43 -7.33 19.53 9.49
CA LYS A 43 -6.17 18.95 10.19
C LYS A 43 -6.48 17.62 10.86
N GLU A 44 -7.72 17.39 11.31
CA GLU A 44 -8.14 16.11 11.89
C GLU A 44 -8.13 15.01 10.82
N MET A 45 -8.66 15.31 9.65
CA MET A 45 -8.61 14.39 8.51
C MET A 45 -7.17 14.14 8.05
N ALA A 46 -6.30 15.15 8.07
CA ALA A 46 -4.89 15.03 7.71
C ALA A 46 -4.14 14.03 8.61
N GLN A 47 -4.50 13.93 9.89
CA GLN A 47 -3.89 13.00 10.84
C GLN A 47 -4.19 11.53 10.52
N ARG A 48 -5.23 11.23 9.73
CA ARG A 48 -5.57 9.87 9.31
C ARG A 48 -4.70 9.35 8.17
N VAL A 49 -4.07 10.23 7.41
CA VAL A 49 -3.30 9.86 6.21
C VAL A 49 -2.04 9.08 6.58
N ALA A 50 -1.28 9.51 7.57
CA ALA A 50 -0.04 8.83 7.96
C ALA A 50 -0.25 7.38 8.44
N PRO A 51 -1.22 7.06 9.32
CA PRO A 51 -1.51 5.67 9.68
C PRO A 51 -1.90 4.81 8.48
N LEU A 52 -2.68 5.34 7.54
CA LEU A 52 -3.07 4.62 6.32
C LEU A 52 -1.87 4.39 5.40
N GLY A 53 -0.99 5.38 5.22
CA GLY A 53 0.25 5.22 4.46
C GLY A 53 1.17 4.14 5.02
N MET A 54 1.23 3.99 6.35
CA MET A 54 1.97 2.89 6.98
C MET A 54 1.34 1.53 6.69
N ILE A 55 0.01 1.43 6.65
CA ILE A 55 -0.68 0.20 6.26
C ILE A 55 -0.38 -0.13 4.79
N ILE A 56 -0.44 0.83 3.88
CA ILE A 56 -0.11 0.63 2.46
C ILE A 56 1.33 0.12 2.32
N THR A 57 2.28 0.71 3.03
CA THR A 57 3.68 0.26 3.02
C THR A 57 3.81 -1.17 3.53
N SER A 58 3.12 -1.53 4.61
CA SER A 58 3.12 -2.89 5.15
C SER A 58 2.55 -3.89 4.16
N LEU A 59 1.40 -3.58 3.54
CA LEU A 59 0.77 -4.40 2.51
C LEU A 59 1.69 -4.60 1.31
N CYS A 60 2.29 -3.52 0.77
CA CYS A 60 3.23 -3.63 -0.34
C CYS A 60 4.43 -4.54 -0.03
N ASN A 61 4.94 -4.51 1.20
CA ASN A 61 6.03 -5.40 1.62
C ASN A 61 5.56 -6.85 1.72
N GLU A 62 4.36 -7.10 2.26
CA GLU A 62 3.75 -8.42 2.32
C GLU A 62 3.55 -9.00 0.91
N LEU A 63 3.01 -8.22 -0.01
CA LEU A 63 2.80 -8.64 -1.40
C LEU A 63 4.10 -8.94 -2.14
N LYS A 64 5.18 -8.21 -1.85
CA LYS A 64 6.51 -8.52 -2.39
C LYS A 64 6.99 -9.89 -1.91
N MET A 65 6.72 -10.24 -0.66
CA MET A 65 7.08 -11.57 -0.13
C MET A 65 6.26 -12.69 -0.81
N HIS A 66 4.94 -12.50 -0.96
CA HIS A 66 4.09 -13.44 -1.70
C HIS A 66 4.54 -13.60 -3.15
N HIS A 67 4.96 -12.49 -3.78
CA HIS A 67 5.50 -12.56 -5.13
C HIS A 67 6.79 -13.37 -5.21
N VAL A 68 7.73 -13.23 -4.27
CA VAL A 68 8.95 -14.04 -4.20
C VAL A 68 8.61 -15.53 -4.03
N GLU A 69 7.60 -15.86 -3.23
CA GLU A 69 7.07 -17.22 -3.08
C GLU A 69 6.54 -17.78 -4.41
N ARG A 70 5.71 -17.00 -5.14
CA ARG A 70 5.20 -17.39 -6.47
C ARG A 70 6.32 -17.61 -7.50
N LEU A 71 7.35 -16.74 -7.49
CA LEU A 71 8.53 -16.92 -8.35
C LEU A 71 9.29 -18.22 -8.02
N SER A 72 9.51 -18.52 -6.74
CA SER A 72 10.21 -19.69 -6.29
C SER A 72 9.50 -21.00 -6.65
N ASN A 73 8.17 -20.95 -6.68
CA ASN A 73 7.32 -22.09 -7.03
C ASN A 73 7.09 -22.21 -8.57
N GLY A 74 7.68 -21.31 -9.38
CA GLY A 74 7.51 -21.31 -10.83
C GLY A 74 6.11 -20.86 -11.31
N ASN A 75 5.31 -20.24 -10.44
CA ASN A 75 3.95 -19.80 -10.72
C ASN A 75 3.88 -18.37 -11.28
N CYS A 76 5.01 -17.73 -11.52
CA CYS A 76 5.12 -16.38 -12.07
C CYS A 76 6.35 -16.25 -12.96
N GLY A 77 6.24 -15.55 -14.08
CA GLY A 77 7.37 -15.21 -14.93
C GLY A 77 8.18 -14.01 -14.39
N LEU A 78 9.41 -13.88 -14.83
CA LEU A 78 10.28 -12.75 -14.42
C LEU A 78 9.74 -11.41 -14.91
N GLU A 79 9.13 -11.37 -16.09
CA GLU A 79 8.61 -10.15 -16.69
C GLU A 79 7.39 -9.65 -15.93
N GLU A 80 6.43 -10.54 -15.65
CA GLU A 80 5.27 -10.23 -14.82
C GLU A 80 5.68 -9.77 -13.42
N GLY A 81 6.69 -10.42 -12.85
CA GLY A 81 7.22 -10.08 -11.53
C GLY A 81 7.83 -8.69 -11.46
N THR A 82 8.50 -8.26 -12.50
CA THR A 82 9.05 -6.90 -12.59
C THR A 82 7.93 -5.87 -12.60
N VAL A 83 6.91 -6.06 -13.45
CA VAL A 83 5.75 -5.16 -13.52
C VAL A 83 5.00 -5.12 -12.20
N TYR A 84 4.79 -6.27 -11.55
CA TYR A 84 4.14 -6.35 -10.24
C TYR A 84 4.88 -5.53 -9.18
N THR A 85 6.20 -5.69 -9.11
CA THR A 85 7.06 -4.95 -8.18
C THR A 85 7.04 -3.44 -8.44
N ASP A 86 7.03 -3.03 -9.71
CA ASP A 86 6.96 -1.61 -10.10
C ASP A 86 5.62 -0.97 -9.71
N ILE A 87 4.51 -1.71 -9.80
CA ILE A 87 3.21 -1.27 -9.32
C ILE A 87 3.26 -1.03 -7.80
N LEU A 88 3.78 -1.99 -7.02
CA LEU A 88 3.89 -1.86 -5.56
C LEU A 88 4.81 -0.70 -5.15
N ASN A 89 5.91 -0.48 -5.88
CA ASN A 89 6.79 0.66 -5.64
C ASN A 89 6.08 1.99 -5.95
N SER A 90 5.23 2.02 -6.97
CA SER A 90 4.44 3.19 -7.31
C SER A 90 3.41 3.52 -6.21
N PHE A 91 2.75 2.52 -5.64
CA PHE A 91 1.84 2.70 -4.50
C PHE A 91 2.57 3.28 -3.28
N ASN A 92 3.74 2.76 -2.93
CA ASN A 92 4.56 3.31 -1.84
C ASN A 92 4.96 4.77 -2.09
N ARG A 93 5.28 5.14 -3.33
CA ARG A 93 5.60 6.53 -3.68
C ARG A 93 4.39 7.45 -3.54
N ILE A 94 3.21 7.00 -3.95
CA ILE A 94 1.96 7.75 -3.77
C ILE A 94 1.72 7.99 -2.28
N ALA A 95 1.80 6.95 -1.45
CA ALA A 95 1.63 7.07 0.00
C ALA A 95 2.62 8.07 0.62
N ALA A 96 3.89 8.03 0.23
CA ALA A 96 4.90 8.97 0.70
C ALA A 96 4.59 10.42 0.28
N HIS A 97 4.06 10.65 -0.92
CA HIS A 97 3.66 11.99 -1.37
C HIS A 97 2.44 12.50 -0.62
N CYS A 98 1.43 11.65 -0.38
CA CYS A 98 0.26 11.99 0.44
C CYS A 98 0.68 12.40 1.86
N ALA A 99 1.52 11.61 2.51
CA ALA A 99 2.05 11.92 3.83
C ALA A 99 2.82 13.26 3.83
N SER A 100 3.66 13.51 2.85
CA SER A 100 4.42 14.77 2.74
C SER A 100 3.51 15.99 2.56
N ALA A 101 2.44 15.86 1.77
CA ALA A 101 1.45 16.92 1.61
C ALA A 101 0.73 17.24 2.93
N MET A 102 0.41 16.21 3.72
CA MET A 102 -0.24 16.40 5.02
C MET A 102 0.68 17.01 6.05
N VAL A 103 1.96 16.65 6.06
CA VAL A 103 2.97 17.34 6.89
C VAL A 103 3.02 18.83 6.56
N ALA A 104 3.00 19.20 5.28
CA ALA A 104 2.99 20.61 4.88
C ALA A 104 1.72 21.32 5.35
N LEU A 105 0.54 20.68 5.22
CA LEU A 105 -0.72 21.23 5.70
C LEU A 105 -0.73 21.44 7.21
N LEU A 106 -0.25 20.48 7.99
CA LEU A 106 -0.20 20.57 9.45
C LEU A 106 0.76 21.66 9.93
N LYS A 107 1.85 21.90 9.20
CA LYS A 107 2.83 22.98 9.49
C LYS A 107 2.33 24.37 9.11
N SER A 108 1.43 24.50 8.16
CA SER A 108 0.97 25.81 7.65
C SER A 108 0.17 26.64 8.66
N GLY A 109 -0.19 26.07 9.82
CA GLY A 109 -0.89 26.78 10.91
C GLY A 109 -0.02 27.23 12.08
N ASP A 110 1.28 26.93 12.09
CA ASP A 110 2.20 27.37 13.14
C ASP A 110 2.87 28.68 12.74
N GLU A 111 2.55 29.77 13.49
CA GLU A 111 3.10 31.12 13.28
C GLU A 111 4.61 31.24 13.61
N ASN A 112 5.31 30.16 13.95
CA ASN A 112 6.71 30.17 14.34
C ASN A 112 7.60 29.37 13.37
N PRO A 113 8.15 30.00 12.31
CA PRO A 113 8.95 29.33 11.28
C PRO A 113 10.32 28.82 11.78
N ASP A 114 10.78 29.24 12.96
CA ASP A 114 12.11 28.92 13.49
C ASP A 114 12.16 27.64 14.36
N MET A 115 11.03 27.01 14.61
CA MET A 115 11.05 25.72 15.29
C MET A 115 11.31 24.62 14.27
N HIS A 116 12.55 24.17 14.17
CA HIS A 116 12.92 22.88 13.61
C HIS A 116 12.19 21.78 14.41
N ILE A 117 10.92 21.60 14.12
CA ILE A 117 10.13 20.55 14.72
C ILE A 117 10.61 19.24 14.09
N HIS A 118 11.32 18.46 14.87
CA HIS A 118 11.58 17.05 14.57
C HIS A 118 10.27 16.41 14.08
N ASP A 119 10.30 15.70 12.95
CA ASP A 119 9.14 15.01 12.34
C ASP A 119 8.30 14.19 13.32
N SER A 120 8.89 13.76 14.44
CA SER A 120 8.24 13.04 15.54
C SER A 120 7.16 13.81 16.31
N LYS A 121 7.08 15.15 16.19
CA LYS A 121 6.04 15.94 16.86
C LYS A 121 4.79 16.18 16.00
N ILE A 122 4.90 16.03 14.68
CA ILE A 122 3.79 16.27 13.76
C ILE A 122 2.93 15.01 13.65
N TYR A 123 3.57 13.86 13.72
CA TYR A 123 2.95 12.55 13.83
C TYR A 123 3.58 11.82 15.00
N PRO A 124 3.12 12.07 16.25
CA PRO A 124 3.56 11.22 17.34
C PRO A 124 3.03 9.83 17.05
N SER A 125 3.89 8.96 16.53
CA SER A 125 3.59 7.53 16.34
C SER A 125 3.15 6.86 17.64
N ASP A 126 3.30 7.57 18.76
CA ASP A 126 2.93 7.14 20.12
C ASP A 126 1.61 7.75 20.59
N SER A 127 0.88 8.52 19.74
CA SER A 127 -0.43 9.05 20.12
C SER A 127 -1.52 7.97 20.09
N VAL A 128 -2.48 8.07 21.00
CA VAL A 128 -3.62 7.15 21.08
C VAL A 128 -4.46 7.21 19.79
N GLU A 129 -4.59 8.40 19.20
CA GLU A 129 -5.32 8.64 17.96
C GLU A 129 -4.64 7.93 16.79
N TYR A 130 -3.32 8.01 16.66
CA TYR A 130 -2.56 7.33 15.62
C TYR A 130 -2.79 5.81 15.68
N TYR A 131 -2.65 5.23 16.88
CA TYR A 131 -2.88 3.79 17.07
C TYR A 131 -4.31 3.37 16.79
N THR A 132 -5.29 4.20 17.09
CA THR A 132 -6.70 3.93 16.80
C THR A 132 -6.91 3.84 15.31
N TYR A 133 -6.48 4.84 14.53
CA TYR A 133 -6.58 4.83 13.07
C TYR A 133 -5.77 3.69 12.44
N PHE A 134 -4.57 3.43 12.95
CA PHE A 134 -3.75 2.33 12.47
C PHE A 134 -4.45 0.97 12.63
N LYS A 135 -5.09 0.72 13.77
CA LYS A 135 -5.85 -0.52 14.00
C LYS A 135 -7.07 -0.62 13.10
N GLU A 136 -7.82 0.47 12.93
CA GLU A 136 -8.98 0.52 12.03
C GLU A 136 -8.57 0.16 10.60
N TYR A 137 -7.52 0.77 10.07
CA TYR A 137 -7.04 0.49 8.73
C TYR A 137 -6.43 -0.89 8.60
N ARG A 138 -5.75 -1.40 9.62
CA ARG A 138 -5.22 -2.76 9.61
C ARG A 138 -6.32 -3.81 9.51
N GLN A 139 -7.44 -3.61 10.20
CA GLN A 139 -8.60 -4.49 10.11
C GLN A 139 -9.34 -4.34 8.77
N LYS A 140 -9.40 -3.12 8.23
CA LYS A 140 -10.10 -2.85 6.98
C LYS A 140 -9.39 -3.42 5.76
N TYR A 141 -8.06 -3.38 5.75
CA TYR A 141 -7.21 -3.79 4.64
C TYR A 141 -6.35 -4.99 5.02
N GLU A 142 -6.99 -6.11 5.27
CA GLU A 142 -6.33 -7.37 5.53
C GLU A 142 -6.27 -8.23 4.26
N ILE A 143 -5.09 -8.78 3.96
CA ILE A 143 -4.93 -9.76 2.88
C ILE A 143 -5.31 -11.12 3.44
N VAL A 144 -6.46 -11.63 3.04
CA VAL A 144 -6.90 -12.98 3.38
C VAL A 144 -6.15 -13.96 2.48
N LYS A 145 -5.22 -14.72 3.03
CA LYS A 145 -4.66 -15.87 2.31
C LYS A 145 -5.78 -16.89 2.12
N ASN A 146 -6.11 -17.20 0.88
CA ASN A 146 -7.02 -18.28 0.57
C ASN A 146 -6.36 -19.62 0.96
N GLU A 147 -6.65 -20.10 2.17
CA GLU A 147 -6.15 -21.37 2.67
C GLU A 147 -6.61 -22.58 1.82
N GLU A 148 -7.60 -22.41 0.95
CA GLU A 148 -8.06 -23.43 0.02
C GLU A 148 -7.01 -23.80 -1.04
N HIS A 149 -6.15 -22.86 -1.42
CA HIS A 149 -5.09 -23.12 -2.40
C HIS A 149 -3.93 -23.93 -1.80
N MET A 150 -3.67 -23.80 -0.52
CA MET A 150 -2.63 -24.57 0.18
C MET A 150 -3.02 -26.05 0.33
N ARG A 151 -4.31 -26.39 0.47
CA ARG A 151 -4.79 -27.79 0.54
C ARG A 151 -4.70 -28.53 -0.78
N SER A 152 -4.68 -27.85 -1.90
CA SER A 152 -4.56 -28.49 -3.23
C SER A 152 -3.11 -28.83 -3.60
N MET A 153 -2.13 -28.41 -2.81
CA MET A 153 -0.69 -28.64 -3.02
C MET A 153 -0.08 -29.68 -2.05
N GLU A 154 -0.85 -30.25 -1.14
CA GLU A 154 -0.36 -31.40 -0.38
C GLU A 154 -0.26 -32.60 -1.36
N PRO A 155 0.94 -33.21 -1.48
CA PRO A 155 1.09 -34.40 -2.32
C PRO A 155 0.21 -35.50 -1.75
N GLU A 156 -0.63 -36.12 -2.59
CA GLU A 156 -1.36 -37.35 -2.24
C GLU A 156 -0.32 -38.35 -1.72
N GLU A 157 -0.44 -38.69 -0.44
CA GLU A 157 0.31 -39.82 0.13
C GLU A 157 -0.10 -41.08 -0.64
N VAL A 158 0.80 -41.54 -1.49
CA VAL A 158 0.66 -42.82 -2.17
C VAL A 158 0.86 -43.93 -1.13
N GLU A 159 -0.21 -44.65 -0.76
CA GLU A 159 -0.15 -45.93 -0.06
C GLU A 159 0.57 -47.01 -0.88
#